data_ed1ea8c712b7e363d98d1bed4d11b29c
#
_entry.id   ed1ea8c712b7e363d98d1bed4d11b29c
#
_cell.length_a   1.000
_cell.length_b   1.000
_cell.length_c   1.000
_cell.angle_alpha   90.00
_cell.angle_beta   90.00
_cell.angle_gamma   90.00
#
_symmetry.space_group_name_H-M   'P 1'
#
loop_
_entity.id
_entity.type
_entity.pdbx_description
1 polymer ?
#
loop_
_entity_poly.entity_id
_entity_poly.type
_entity_poly.pdbx_seq_one_letter_code
_entity_poly.pdbx_strand_id
1 'polypeptide(L)'
;MPMATASMARTAWRPVLAPERGRPAAEIDLAAPLYRVMPLSAAGPVMPRLLHGLGTRSATRFIARGAAVVTEIAGAAILDLAWPRRVARPVVEAGRARHVGDSLALFLHWSPDGRVSGMVRRQLALWREHGFTVVFVSNAKVPAADRDAVAEHAALLILRGNAGRDFGAWRDAFAIATRRFGMPRELLLANDSVLGPVRPLTPIVDAWRRAGEGMFGMTENIAPRPHLQSYLLLAAGERAVASAARHLLGFRDSRSKWRIVQKGEIALSARAIADGICCGAVFDYAASCRAIDPLTRRELGSRFVEEGTGRHWPLNPTIHLWRPLVAQLGFPYLKRDLLRAMPDATGPSAAWRPLVGDGDAALIVDHLRIMGVR
;
A
#
# COMPACT_ATOMS: atom_id res chain seq x y z
N MET A 1 -17.49 31.17 40.52
CA MET A 1 -16.75 31.20 39.26
C MET A 1 -17.21 30.03 38.40
N PRO A 2 -17.90 30.24 37.26
CA PRO A 2 -18.43 29.17 36.47
C PRO A 2 -17.38 28.69 35.44
N MET A 3 -17.28 27.37 35.30
CA MET A 3 -16.49 26.68 34.29
C MET A 3 -17.11 26.88 32.91
N ALA A 4 -16.28 27.34 31.97
CA ALA A 4 -16.67 27.49 30.59
C ALA A 4 -16.67 26.15 29.86
N THR A 5 -17.84 25.71 29.42
CA THR A 5 -18.03 24.59 28.51
C THR A 5 -17.67 25.01 27.10
N ALA A 6 -16.58 24.43 26.55
CA ALA A 6 -16.21 24.61 25.15
C ALA A 6 -17.16 23.83 24.24
N SER A 7 -18.00 24.57 23.52
CA SER A 7 -18.86 24.05 22.44
C SER A 7 -17.99 23.61 21.26
N MET A 8 -17.95 22.31 20.96
CA MET A 8 -17.42 21.82 19.70
C MET A 8 -18.40 22.14 18.56
N ALA A 9 -18.03 23.12 17.75
CA ALA A 9 -18.74 23.45 16.51
C ALA A 9 -18.66 22.27 15.54
N ARG A 10 -19.82 21.70 15.23
CA ARG A 10 -19.99 20.73 14.13
C ARG A 10 -19.81 21.48 12.81
N THR A 11 -18.69 21.28 12.14
CA THR A 11 -18.49 21.80 10.79
C THR A 11 -19.37 21.01 9.82
N ALA A 12 -20.48 21.61 9.42
CA ALA A 12 -21.38 21.05 8.41
C ALA A 12 -20.67 21.02 7.06
N TRP A 13 -20.69 19.85 6.45
CA TRP A 13 -20.21 19.61 5.10
C TRP A 13 -21.02 20.41 4.10
N ARG A 14 -20.40 21.36 3.39
CA ARG A 14 -21.00 22.03 2.22
C ARG A 14 -20.33 21.48 0.95
N PRO A 15 -21.09 21.02 -0.05
CA PRO A 15 -20.53 20.70 -1.35
C PRO A 15 -20.14 22.00 -2.05
N VAL A 16 -18.86 22.14 -2.40
CA VAL A 16 -18.39 23.24 -3.25
C VAL A 16 -18.66 22.83 -4.70
N LEU A 17 -19.80 23.25 -5.22
CA LEU A 17 -20.08 23.32 -6.64
C LEU A 17 -20.67 24.69 -6.93
N ALA A 18 -19.81 25.66 -7.24
CA ALA A 18 -20.16 26.82 -8.05
C ALA A 18 -18.91 27.30 -8.79
N PRO A 19 -18.92 27.42 -10.12
CA PRO A 19 -17.79 27.98 -10.87
C PRO A 19 -17.78 29.48 -10.73
N GLU A 20 -16.67 30.06 -10.31
CA GLU A 20 -16.40 31.48 -10.45
C GLU A 20 -16.35 31.84 -11.94
N ARG A 21 -17.22 32.74 -12.36
CA ARG A 21 -17.24 33.31 -13.71
C ARG A 21 -16.07 34.30 -13.84
N GLY A 22 -15.19 34.09 -14.82
CA GLY A 22 -14.32 35.15 -15.32
C GLY A 22 -12.83 34.87 -15.49
N ARG A 23 -12.44 33.66 -15.98
CA ARG A 23 -11.15 33.48 -16.65
C ARG A 23 -11.35 32.74 -17.97
N PRO A 24 -10.60 33.10 -19.08
CA PRO A 24 -10.68 32.33 -20.32
C PRO A 24 -10.25 30.91 -20.00
N ALA A 25 -11.10 29.98 -20.39
CA ALA A 25 -10.91 28.55 -20.22
C ALA A 25 -9.64 28.13 -20.99
N ALA A 26 -8.54 27.88 -20.25
CA ALA A 26 -7.61 26.88 -20.71
C ALA A 26 -8.45 25.59 -20.84
N GLU A 27 -8.36 24.94 -21.98
CA GLU A 27 -9.02 23.67 -22.28
C GLU A 27 -8.67 22.69 -21.14
N ILE A 28 -9.58 22.57 -20.17
CA ILE A 28 -9.45 21.60 -19.10
C ILE A 28 -9.80 20.28 -19.77
N ASP A 29 -8.82 19.41 -19.90
CA ASP A 29 -9.06 18.01 -20.25
C ASP A 29 -9.97 17.40 -19.16
N LEU A 30 -11.27 17.40 -19.41
CA LEU A 30 -12.31 16.89 -18.53
C LEU A 30 -12.25 15.36 -18.33
N ALA A 31 -11.31 14.68 -19.00
CA ALA A 31 -11.15 13.23 -18.95
C ALA A 31 -10.26 12.72 -17.81
N ALA A 32 -9.41 13.55 -17.21
CA ALA A 32 -8.56 13.13 -16.11
C ALA A 32 -9.22 13.38 -14.75
N PRO A 33 -9.46 12.35 -13.93
CA PRO A 33 -10.01 12.54 -12.59
C PRO A 33 -9.06 13.40 -11.74
N LEU A 34 -9.59 14.47 -11.16
CA LEU A 34 -8.86 15.31 -10.20
C LEU A 34 -8.73 14.56 -8.88
N TYR A 35 -7.65 13.82 -8.70
CA TYR A 35 -7.36 13.15 -7.44
C TYR A 35 -7.00 14.16 -6.35
N ARG A 36 -7.47 13.86 -5.13
CA ARG A 36 -7.14 14.60 -3.91
C ARG A 36 -6.77 13.62 -2.82
N VAL A 37 -5.85 14.03 -1.95
CA VAL A 37 -5.55 13.28 -0.73
C VAL A 37 -6.60 13.63 0.32
N MET A 38 -7.30 12.61 0.81
CA MET A 38 -8.26 12.75 1.90
C MET A 38 -7.61 12.28 3.20
N PRO A 39 -7.79 13.01 4.32
CA PRO A 39 -7.32 12.57 5.63
C PRO A 39 -7.83 11.16 5.96
N LEU A 40 -7.05 10.40 6.72
CA LEU A 40 -7.49 9.10 7.21
C LEU A 40 -8.81 9.22 7.96
N SER A 41 -9.66 8.23 7.77
CA SER A 41 -10.97 8.14 8.43
C SER A 41 -10.81 8.20 9.96
N ALA A 42 -11.61 9.05 10.59
CA ALA A 42 -11.70 9.13 12.06
C ALA A 42 -12.55 7.97 12.64
N ALA A 43 -12.50 6.78 12.04
CA ALA A 43 -13.24 5.65 12.53
C ALA A 43 -12.73 5.28 13.93
N GLY A 44 -13.65 5.13 14.86
CA GLY A 44 -13.37 4.57 16.19
C GLY A 44 -12.75 3.17 16.10
N PRO A 45 -12.35 2.56 17.20
CA PRO A 45 -11.76 1.24 17.21
C PRO A 45 -12.72 0.26 16.55
N VAL A 46 -12.33 -0.22 15.37
CA VAL A 46 -13.09 -1.23 14.64
C VAL A 46 -12.78 -2.57 15.28
N MET A 47 -13.80 -3.34 15.59
CA MET A 47 -13.67 -4.66 16.20
C MET A 47 -12.70 -5.51 15.33
N PRO A 48 -11.65 -6.11 15.90
CA PRO A 48 -10.70 -6.91 15.13
C PRO A 48 -11.42 -8.00 14.34
N ARG A 49 -10.94 -8.30 13.11
CA ARG A 49 -11.50 -9.38 12.27
C ARG A 49 -11.71 -10.71 12.97
N LEU A 50 -10.98 -10.97 14.04
CA LEU A 50 -11.16 -12.14 14.93
C LEU A 50 -12.57 -12.23 15.52
N LEU A 51 -13.20 -11.11 15.81
CA LEU A 51 -14.54 -11.06 16.43
C LEU A 51 -15.67 -11.02 15.40
N HIS A 52 -15.33 -10.89 14.10
CA HIS A 52 -16.31 -10.84 13.02
C HIS A 52 -16.95 -12.18 12.64
N GLY A 53 -16.63 -13.25 13.33
CA GLY A 53 -17.22 -14.57 13.10
C GLY A 53 -18.20 -15.00 14.20
N LEU A 54 -18.52 -14.12 15.14
CA LEU A 54 -19.45 -14.42 16.25
C LEU A 54 -20.93 -14.39 15.87
N GLY A 55 -21.28 -14.07 14.63
CA GLY A 55 -22.61 -14.36 14.06
C GLY A 55 -22.86 -15.86 14.03
N THR A 56 -23.37 -16.38 15.10
CA THR A 56 -24.23 -17.55 15.37
C THR A 56 -23.98 -18.92 14.69
N ARG A 57 -23.06 -19.11 13.75
CA ARG A 57 -22.93 -20.44 13.09
C ARG A 57 -21.62 -21.20 13.33
N SER A 58 -20.67 -20.70 14.11
CA SER A 58 -19.48 -21.51 14.45
C SER A 58 -18.59 -20.87 15.52
N ALA A 59 -19.03 -20.92 16.77
CA ALA A 59 -18.16 -20.63 17.94
C ALA A 59 -16.87 -21.47 17.87
N THR A 60 -16.95 -22.70 17.39
CA THR A 60 -15.78 -23.59 17.17
C THR A 60 -14.79 -23.05 16.13
N ARG A 61 -15.24 -22.52 15.00
CA ARG A 61 -14.35 -21.90 13.99
C ARG A 61 -13.71 -20.60 14.50
N PHE A 62 -14.41 -19.86 15.33
CA PHE A 62 -13.89 -18.65 15.96
C PHE A 62 -12.79 -19.00 16.97
N ILE A 63 -13.04 -19.96 17.85
CA ILE A 63 -12.06 -20.43 18.83
C ILE A 63 -10.83 -21.03 18.12
N ALA A 64 -11.03 -21.90 17.12
CA ALA A 64 -9.94 -22.47 16.33
C ALA A 64 -9.11 -21.41 15.61
N ARG A 65 -9.74 -20.37 15.03
CA ARG A 65 -9.05 -19.27 14.36
C ARG A 65 -8.32 -18.37 15.33
N GLY A 66 -8.93 -18.08 16.50
CA GLY A 66 -8.30 -17.36 17.60
C GLY A 66 -7.08 -18.11 18.15
N ALA A 67 -7.22 -19.41 18.40
CA ALA A 67 -6.11 -20.28 18.82
C ALA A 67 -4.99 -20.31 17.78
N ALA A 68 -5.31 -20.46 16.48
CA ALA A 68 -4.32 -20.45 15.40
C ALA A 68 -3.53 -19.12 15.35
N VAL A 69 -4.21 -17.98 15.51
CA VAL A 69 -3.53 -16.66 15.53
C VAL A 69 -2.68 -16.51 16.79
N VAL A 70 -3.17 -16.91 17.96
CA VAL A 70 -2.39 -16.87 19.20
C VAL A 70 -1.17 -17.79 19.09
N THR A 71 -1.33 -18.99 18.54
CA THR A 71 -0.23 -19.93 18.31
C THR A 71 0.79 -19.37 17.30
N GLU A 72 0.34 -18.74 16.20
CA GLU A 72 1.23 -18.06 15.25
C GLU A 72 2.02 -16.93 15.93
N ILE A 73 1.36 -16.11 16.75
CA ILE A 73 2.00 -14.99 17.45
C ILE A 73 3.00 -15.51 18.49
N ALA A 74 2.61 -16.48 19.29
CA ALA A 74 3.47 -17.05 20.34
C ALA A 74 4.65 -17.83 19.72
N GLY A 75 4.38 -18.68 18.73
CA GLY A 75 5.41 -19.42 18.01
C GLY A 75 6.39 -18.48 17.30
N ALA A 76 5.88 -17.43 16.64
CA ALA A 76 6.73 -16.41 16.02
C ALA A 76 7.54 -15.62 17.06
N ALA A 77 6.97 -15.32 18.24
CA ALA A 77 7.69 -14.62 19.30
C ALA A 77 8.85 -15.46 19.83
N ILE A 78 8.64 -16.76 20.05
CA ILE A 78 9.68 -17.69 20.48
C ILE A 78 10.77 -17.82 19.41
N LEU A 79 10.37 -17.98 18.15
CA LEU A 79 11.30 -18.07 17.03
C LEU A 79 12.08 -16.78 16.81
N ASP A 80 11.44 -15.60 16.99
CA ASP A 80 12.09 -14.31 16.88
C ASP A 80 13.11 -14.07 18.02
N LEU A 81 12.90 -14.68 19.21
CA LEU A 81 13.83 -14.67 20.34
C LEU A 81 14.99 -15.64 20.14
N ALA A 82 14.69 -16.86 19.66
CA ALA A 82 15.67 -17.93 19.47
C ALA A 82 16.56 -17.74 18.23
N TRP A 83 16.13 -16.88 17.29
CA TRP A 83 16.87 -16.72 16.04
C TRP A 83 18.04 -15.76 16.19
N PRO A 84 19.26 -16.22 15.97
CA PRO A 84 20.41 -15.33 15.97
C PRO A 84 20.24 -14.31 14.85
N ARG A 85 20.42 -13.03 15.15
CA ARG A 85 20.30 -11.86 14.25
C ARG A 85 21.35 -11.86 13.10
N ARG A 86 21.84 -13.02 12.69
CA ARG A 86 22.74 -13.16 11.54
C ARG A 86 21.92 -13.22 10.26
N VAL A 87 21.26 -12.13 9.92
CA VAL A 87 20.86 -11.91 8.55
C VAL A 87 22.14 -11.70 7.74
N ALA A 88 22.33 -12.48 6.67
CA ALA A 88 23.45 -12.26 5.76
C ALA A 88 23.45 -10.79 5.33
N ARG A 89 24.65 -10.17 5.31
CA ARG A 89 24.78 -8.78 4.89
C ARG A 89 24.20 -8.63 3.48
N PRO A 90 23.40 -7.58 3.22
CA PRO A 90 22.93 -7.30 1.88
C PRO A 90 24.10 -7.13 0.90
N VAL A 91 23.97 -7.70 -0.28
CA VAL A 91 24.86 -7.39 -1.40
C VAL A 91 24.38 -6.11 -2.03
N VAL A 92 25.27 -5.15 -2.22
CA VAL A 92 24.95 -3.83 -2.75
C VAL A 92 25.72 -3.65 -4.07
N GLU A 93 24.98 -3.41 -5.13
CA GLU A 93 25.52 -3.20 -6.48
C GLU A 93 25.11 -1.80 -6.98
N ALA A 94 26.01 -1.11 -7.67
CA ALA A 94 25.67 0.15 -8.31
C ALA A 94 24.78 -0.11 -9.52
N GLY A 95 23.70 0.67 -9.65
CA GLY A 95 22.91 0.69 -10.86
C GLY A 95 23.48 1.66 -11.90
N ARG A 96 22.86 1.73 -13.08
CA ARG A 96 23.26 2.64 -14.17
C ARG A 96 22.44 3.93 -14.17
N ALA A 97 21.29 3.94 -13.50
CA ALA A 97 20.50 5.14 -13.36
C ALA A 97 21.21 6.16 -12.44
N ARG A 98 21.17 7.43 -12.84
CA ARG A 98 21.77 8.50 -12.04
C ARG A 98 20.90 8.80 -10.81
N HIS A 99 21.56 9.22 -9.75
CA HIS A 99 20.89 9.89 -8.63
C HIS A 99 20.30 11.22 -9.12
N VAL A 100 19.04 11.49 -8.76
CA VAL A 100 18.31 12.68 -9.18
C VAL A 100 17.64 13.30 -7.94
N GLY A 101 18.04 14.54 -7.61
CA GLY A 101 17.38 15.35 -6.58
C GLY A 101 17.20 14.68 -5.21
N ASP A 102 16.21 15.18 -4.47
CA ASP A 102 15.96 14.82 -3.07
C ASP A 102 14.81 13.82 -2.90
N SER A 103 14.38 13.17 -3.99
CA SER A 103 13.29 12.18 -3.96
C SER A 103 13.85 10.77 -4.11
N LEU A 104 13.57 9.90 -3.14
CA LEU A 104 14.06 8.52 -3.07
C LEU A 104 12.91 7.53 -3.12
N ALA A 105 12.97 6.55 -4.03
CA ALA A 105 12.02 5.44 -4.09
C ALA A 105 12.72 4.13 -3.69
N LEU A 106 12.23 3.47 -2.66
CA LEU A 106 12.64 2.13 -2.25
C LEU A 106 11.63 1.13 -2.79
N PHE A 107 11.96 0.49 -3.91
CA PHE A 107 11.09 -0.49 -4.55
C PHE A 107 11.48 -1.91 -4.14
N LEU A 108 10.60 -2.58 -3.42
CA LEU A 108 10.80 -3.95 -2.98
C LEU A 108 10.26 -4.95 -4.00
N HIS A 109 11.11 -5.92 -4.32
CA HIS A 109 10.81 -7.07 -5.17
C HIS A 109 10.96 -8.38 -4.40
N TRP A 110 10.10 -9.33 -4.73
CA TRP A 110 10.26 -10.73 -4.36
C TRP A 110 9.58 -11.64 -5.38
N SER A 111 10.27 -12.67 -5.84
CA SER A 111 9.69 -13.76 -6.62
C SER A 111 10.31 -15.10 -6.18
N PRO A 112 9.64 -16.24 -6.43
CA PRO A 112 10.13 -17.55 -5.99
C PRO A 112 11.52 -17.91 -6.54
N ASP A 113 11.78 -17.58 -7.78
CA ASP A 113 13.02 -17.87 -8.52
C ASP A 113 13.94 -16.65 -8.70
N GLY A 114 13.56 -15.51 -8.13
CA GLY A 114 14.31 -14.24 -8.23
C GLY A 114 14.13 -13.50 -9.55
N ARG A 115 13.36 -14.01 -10.51
CA ARG A 115 13.14 -13.34 -11.80
C ARG A 115 12.35 -12.04 -11.64
N VAL A 116 12.73 -11.05 -12.43
CA VAL A 116 12.11 -9.71 -12.43
C VAL A 116 11.25 -9.54 -13.69
N SER A 117 9.94 -9.46 -13.51
CA SER A 117 8.99 -9.32 -14.62
C SER A 117 9.10 -7.96 -15.34
N GLY A 118 8.57 -7.90 -16.57
CA GLY A 118 8.42 -6.65 -17.32
C GLY A 118 7.59 -5.60 -16.57
N MET A 119 6.58 -6.02 -15.83
CA MET A 119 5.76 -5.15 -14.99
C MET A 119 6.58 -4.46 -13.90
N VAL A 120 7.47 -5.17 -13.22
CA VAL A 120 8.36 -4.58 -12.19
C VAL A 120 9.31 -3.57 -12.83
N ARG A 121 9.97 -3.93 -13.95
CA ARG A 121 10.86 -3.01 -14.67
C ARG A 121 10.14 -1.73 -15.11
N ARG A 122 8.91 -1.86 -15.62
CA ARG A 122 8.07 -0.69 -15.96
C ARG A 122 7.80 0.20 -14.74
N GLN A 123 7.49 -0.37 -13.58
CA GLN A 123 7.31 0.44 -12.37
C GLN A 123 8.58 1.18 -11.96
N LEU A 124 9.76 0.56 -12.06
CA LEU A 124 11.02 1.25 -11.78
C LEU A 124 11.25 2.43 -12.74
N ALA A 125 10.98 2.23 -14.03
CA ALA A 125 11.08 3.29 -15.04
C ALA A 125 10.13 4.46 -14.73
N LEU A 126 8.86 4.17 -14.40
CA LEU A 126 7.86 5.17 -14.05
C LEU A 126 8.28 6.02 -12.84
N TRP A 127 8.84 5.42 -11.78
CA TRP A 127 9.31 6.19 -10.63
C TRP A 127 10.48 7.11 -10.98
N ARG A 128 11.37 6.69 -11.91
CA ARG A 128 12.40 7.58 -12.45
C ARG A 128 11.79 8.76 -13.23
N GLU A 129 10.82 8.50 -14.08
CA GLU A 129 10.11 9.54 -14.84
C GLU A 129 9.44 10.56 -13.93
N HIS A 130 8.98 10.14 -12.74
CA HIS A 130 8.45 11.04 -11.71
C HIS A 130 9.52 11.74 -10.86
N GLY A 131 10.81 11.60 -11.21
CA GLY A 131 11.93 12.30 -10.58
C GLY A 131 12.49 11.62 -9.32
N PHE A 132 12.17 10.34 -9.08
CA PHE A 132 12.73 9.61 -7.96
C PHE A 132 14.07 8.96 -8.30
N THR A 133 15.02 9.04 -7.40
CA THR A 133 16.17 8.13 -7.37
C THR A 133 15.67 6.76 -6.93
N VAL A 134 15.70 5.79 -7.84
CA VAL A 134 15.16 4.45 -7.56
C VAL A 134 16.23 3.56 -6.97
N VAL A 135 15.92 2.97 -5.82
CA VAL A 135 16.68 1.89 -5.18
C VAL A 135 15.85 0.60 -5.29
N PHE A 136 16.36 -0.35 -6.06
CA PHE A 136 15.76 -1.66 -6.17
C PHE A 136 16.24 -2.56 -5.02
N VAL A 137 15.29 -3.11 -4.28
CA VAL A 137 15.58 -4.02 -3.17
C VAL A 137 14.94 -5.37 -3.49
N SER A 138 15.72 -6.45 -3.42
CA SER A 138 15.15 -7.78 -3.62
C SER A 138 15.37 -8.68 -2.40
N ASN A 139 14.29 -9.29 -1.95
CA ASN A 139 14.29 -10.35 -0.95
C ASN A 139 14.50 -11.76 -1.57
N ALA A 140 14.87 -11.81 -2.85
CA ALA A 140 15.13 -13.03 -3.60
C ALA A 140 16.52 -13.00 -4.25
N LYS A 141 17.04 -14.15 -4.65
CA LYS A 141 18.29 -14.26 -5.39
C LYS A 141 18.04 -13.95 -6.87
N VAL A 142 18.28 -12.70 -7.27
CA VAL A 142 18.05 -12.22 -8.64
C VAL A 142 19.10 -12.74 -9.60
N PRO A 143 18.72 -13.37 -10.75
CA PRO A 143 19.63 -13.76 -11.80
C PRO A 143 20.42 -12.60 -12.40
N ALA A 144 21.63 -12.84 -12.93
CA ALA A 144 22.49 -11.79 -13.48
C ALA A 144 21.82 -10.97 -14.58
N ALA A 145 21.19 -11.64 -15.55
CA ALA A 145 20.48 -10.96 -16.64
C ALA A 145 19.36 -10.03 -16.15
N ASP A 146 18.63 -10.44 -15.10
CA ASP A 146 17.58 -9.60 -14.51
C ASP A 146 18.17 -8.43 -13.71
N ARG A 147 19.34 -8.64 -13.04
CA ARG A 147 20.07 -7.53 -12.38
C ARG A 147 20.53 -6.48 -13.39
N ASP A 148 21.07 -6.90 -14.53
CA ASP A 148 21.49 -6.00 -15.60
C ASP A 148 20.30 -5.17 -16.13
N ALA A 149 19.16 -5.84 -16.37
CA ALA A 149 17.95 -5.16 -16.84
C ALA A 149 17.38 -4.17 -15.79
N VAL A 150 17.44 -4.49 -14.50
CA VAL A 150 17.00 -3.60 -13.41
C VAL A 150 17.97 -2.42 -13.23
N ALA A 151 19.29 -2.66 -13.42
CA ALA A 151 20.29 -1.63 -13.26
C ALA A 151 20.08 -0.42 -14.18
N GLU A 152 19.43 -0.60 -15.34
CA GLU A 152 19.06 0.51 -16.25
C GLU A 152 18.08 1.51 -15.59
N HIS A 153 17.28 1.05 -14.63
CA HIS A 153 16.22 1.84 -14.00
C HIS A 153 16.52 2.21 -12.55
N ALA A 154 17.49 1.57 -11.91
CA ALA A 154 17.83 1.79 -10.52
C ALA A 154 19.23 2.41 -10.37
N ALA A 155 19.38 3.32 -9.39
CA ALA A 155 20.68 3.88 -9.01
C ALA A 155 21.46 2.94 -8.08
N LEU A 156 20.73 2.04 -7.37
CA LEU A 156 21.30 1.07 -6.45
C LEU A 156 20.45 -0.21 -6.46
N LEU A 157 21.13 -1.36 -6.45
CA LEU A 157 20.52 -2.66 -6.27
C LEU A 157 20.96 -3.22 -4.92
N ILE A 158 20.00 -3.67 -4.11
CA ILE A 158 20.24 -4.25 -2.79
C ILE A 158 19.62 -5.64 -2.76
N LEU A 159 20.47 -6.67 -2.73
CA LEU A 159 20.04 -8.06 -2.71
C LEU A 159 20.20 -8.60 -1.28
N ARG A 160 19.12 -9.13 -0.72
CA ARG A 160 19.08 -9.61 0.67
C ARG A 160 18.18 -10.82 0.87
N GLY A 161 18.28 -11.46 2.02
CA GLY A 161 17.34 -12.51 2.42
C GLY A 161 15.97 -11.92 2.84
N ASN A 162 14.93 -12.76 2.87
CA ASN A 162 13.54 -12.34 3.13
C ASN A 162 13.21 -12.19 4.65
N ALA A 163 14.17 -11.79 5.48
CA ALA A 163 13.93 -11.53 6.89
C ALA A 163 13.19 -10.20 7.07
N GLY A 164 12.14 -10.19 7.91
CA GLY A 164 11.33 -8.99 8.15
C GLY A 164 10.47 -8.55 6.97
N ARG A 165 10.46 -9.31 5.86
CA ARG A 165 9.68 -9.03 4.64
C ARG A 165 9.86 -7.58 4.17
N ASP A 166 8.74 -6.88 3.93
CA ASP A 166 8.73 -5.54 3.35
C ASP A 166 9.43 -4.52 4.26
N PHE A 167 9.06 -4.47 5.53
CA PHE A 167 9.60 -3.48 6.46
C PHE A 167 11.07 -3.73 6.81
N GLY A 168 11.49 -5.01 6.89
CA GLY A 168 12.90 -5.35 7.04
C GLY A 168 13.72 -4.94 5.81
N ALA A 169 13.16 -5.13 4.62
CA ALA A 169 13.82 -4.72 3.37
C ALA A 169 13.93 -3.20 3.25
N TRP A 170 12.87 -2.46 3.51
CA TRP A 170 12.89 -1.00 3.49
C TRP A 170 13.79 -0.40 4.56
N ARG A 171 13.84 -1.01 5.77
CA ARG A 171 14.81 -0.61 6.81
C ARG A 171 16.25 -0.68 6.30
N ASP A 172 16.63 -1.84 5.76
CA ASP A 172 18.01 -2.07 5.31
C ASP A 172 18.34 -1.17 4.10
N ALA A 173 17.39 -1.07 3.16
CA ALA A 173 17.52 -0.22 1.98
C ALA A 173 17.64 1.26 2.35
N PHE A 174 16.79 1.74 3.26
CA PHE A 174 16.83 3.12 3.74
C PHE A 174 18.18 3.45 4.39
N ALA A 175 18.67 2.58 5.29
CA ALA A 175 19.96 2.77 5.95
C ALA A 175 21.13 2.78 4.97
N ILE A 176 21.08 2.00 3.88
CA ILE A 176 22.13 1.96 2.85
C ILE A 176 22.02 3.17 1.93
N ALA A 177 20.81 3.46 1.44
CA ALA A 177 20.57 4.54 0.49
C ALA A 177 20.86 5.91 1.08
N THR A 178 20.46 6.17 2.34
CA THR A 178 20.74 7.46 2.99
C THR A 178 22.22 7.70 3.28
N ARG A 179 22.99 6.66 3.52
CA ARG A 179 24.46 6.77 3.60
C ARG A 179 25.09 7.12 2.26
N ARG A 180 24.48 6.71 1.15
CA ARG A 180 24.98 6.92 -0.21
C ARG A 180 24.53 8.25 -0.80
N PHE A 181 23.27 8.64 -0.58
CA PHE A 181 22.61 9.75 -1.26
C PHE A 181 22.19 10.90 -0.34
N GLY A 182 22.31 10.74 1.00
CA GLY A 182 21.78 11.69 1.97
C GLY A 182 20.31 11.43 2.32
N MET A 183 19.78 12.23 3.23
CA MET A 183 18.37 12.17 3.63
C MET A 183 17.50 12.80 2.53
N PRO A 184 16.49 12.09 2.04
CA PRO A 184 15.60 12.63 1.01
C PRO A 184 14.56 13.58 1.61
N ARG A 185 13.98 14.43 0.77
CA ARG A 185 12.77 15.22 1.08
C ARG A 185 11.48 14.48 0.76
N GLU A 186 11.54 13.54 -0.18
CA GLU A 186 10.44 12.62 -0.47
C GLU A 186 10.96 11.17 -0.39
N LEU A 187 10.27 10.33 0.39
CA LEU A 187 10.56 8.91 0.50
C LEU A 187 9.36 8.09 0.04
N LEU A 188 9.50 7.44 -1.10
CA LEU A 188 8.52 6.51 -1.62
C LEU A 188 8.88 5.08 -1.19
N LEU A 189 7.92 4.38 -0.60
CA LEU A 189 7.98 2.95 -0.30
C LEU A 189 7.01 2.23 -1.23
N ALA A 190 7.51 1.32 -2.05
CA ALA A 190 6.71 0.56 -3.00
C ALA A 190 7.09 -0.91 -2.98
N ASN A 191 6.16 -1.80 -3.36
CA ASN A 191 6.45 -3.22 -3.53
C ASN A 191 5.64 -3.84 -4.68
N ASP A 192 6.02 -5.03 -5.09
CA ASP A 192 5.41 -5.80 -6.18
C ASP A 192 4.14 -6.58 -5.78
N SER A 193 3.52 -6.26 -4.64
CA SER A 193 2.29 -6.92 -4.21
C SER A 193 1.04 -6.40 -4.93
N VAL A 194 1.18 -5.37 -5.76
CA VAL A 194 0.16 -4.80 -6.64
C VAL A 194 0.58 -4.91 -8.10
N LEU A 195 -0.40 -5.19 -8.95
CA LEU A 195 -0.25 -5.43 -10.38
C LEU A 195 -0.67 -4.17 -11.16
N GLY A 196 0.19 -3.69 -12.01
CA GLY A 196 0.00 -2.44 -12.75
C GLY A 196 1.28 -1.58 -12.77
N PRO A 197 1.16 -0.25 -12.97
CA PRO A 197 -0.09 0.50 -13.07
C PRO A 197 -0.80 0.28 -14.42
N VAL A 198 -2.12 0.19 -14.37
CA VAL A 198 -2.99 0.07 -15.55
C VAL A 198 -3.62 1.42 -15.95
N ARG A 199 -3.22 2.48 -15.28
CA ARG A 199 -3.61 3.87 -15.55
C ARG A 199 -2.42 4.78 -15.22
N PRO A 200 -2.34 5.99 -15.79
CA PRO A 200 -1.28 6.96 -15.49
C PRO A 200 -1.20 7.27 -13.98
N LEU A 201 0.02 7.35 -13.46
CA LEU A 201 0.28 7.70 -12.05
C LEU A 201 0.45 9.21 -11.84
N THR A 202 0.73 9.97 -12.89
CA THR A 202 0.99 11.41 -12.80
C THR A 202 -0.09 12.16 -12.00
N PRO A 203 -1.40 11.97 -12.25
CA PRO A 203 -2.42 12.70 -11.48
C PRO A 203 -2.41 12.38 -9.98
N ILE A 204 -1.97 11.17 -9.61
CA ILE A 204 -1.87 10.73 -8.22
C ILE A 204 -0.63 11.30 -7.55
N VAL A 205 0.53 11.24 -8.22
CA VAL A 205 1.79 11.83 -7.72
C VAL A 205 1.60 13.34 -7.54
N ASP A 206 0.94 14.00 -8.48
CA ASP A 206 0.61 15.42 -8.38
C ASP A 206 -0.34 15.71 -7.21
N ALA A 207 -1.31 14.83 -6.95
CA ALA A 207 -2.20 14.97 -5.79
C ALA A 207 -1.43 14.88 -4.47
N TRP A 208 -0.48 13.94 -4.36
CA TRP A 208 0.39 13.82 -3.20
C TRP A 208 1.27 15.07 -3.01
N ARG A 209 1.91 15.56 -4.09
CA ARG A 209 2.77 16.74 -4.04
C ARG A 209 2.00 18.02 -3.72
N ARG A 210 0.76 18.15 -4.25
CA ARG A 210 -0.13 19.28 -3.88
C ARG A 210 -0.60 19.23 -2.44
N ALA A 211 -0.67 18.05 -1.81
CA ALA A 211 -1.04 17.93 -0.41
C ALA A 211 0.04 18.46 0.55
N GLY A 212 1.26 18.68 0.06
CA GLY A 212 2.36 19.23 0.84
C GLY A 212 3.04 18.24 1.77
N GLU A 213 3.40 18.65 2.99
CA GLU A 213 4.08 17.77 3.93
C GLU A 213 3.12 16.78 4.58
N GLY A 214 3.45 15.48 4.49
CA GLY A 214 2.60 14.43 5.05
C GLY A 214 3.05 13.03 4.71
N MET A 215 2.27 12.06 5.15
CA MET A 215 2.39 10.65 4.77
C MET A 215 1.17 10.23 3.99
N PHE A 216 1.36 9.85 2.74
CA PHE A 216 0.29 9.64 1.78
C PHE A 216 0.33 8.21 1.23
N GLY A 217 -0.85 7.61 1.09
CA GLY A 217 -1.02 6.29 0.48
C GLY A 217 -2.00 6.31 -0.66
N MET A 218 -2.10 5.18 -1.36
CA MET A 218 -3.13 4.98 -2.37
C MET A 218 -4.48 4.74 -1.71
N THR A 219 -4.54 3.81 -0.78
CA THR A 219 -5.76 3.39 -0.06
C THR A 219 -5.52 3.34 1.43
N GLU A 220 -6.56 3.57 2.21
CA GLU A 220 -6.58 3.30 3.63
C GLU A 220 -7.32 2.00 3.95
N ASN A 221 -7.04 1.43 5.12
CA ASN A 221 -7.84 0.37 5.72
C ASN A 221 -8.23 0.80 7.14
N ILE A 222 -9.48 0.54 7.54
CA ILE A 222 -9.98 0.96 8.84
C ILE A 222 -9.87 -0.11 9.93
N ALA A 223 -9.49 -1.33 9.58
CA ALA A 223 -9.36 -2.45 10.53
C ALA A 223 -7.91 -2.84 10.78
N PRO A 224 -7.47 -2.97 12.03
CA PRO A 224 -8.17 -2.78 13.31
C PRO A 224 -8.29 -1.32 13.73
N ARG A 225 -7.62 -0.42 13.06
CA ARG A 225 -7.69 1.05 13.17
C ARG A 225 -7.35 1.67 11.81
N PRO A 226 -7.74 2.90 11.53
CA PRO A 226 -7.37 3.58 10.28
C PRO A 226 -5.87 3.61 10.08
N HIS A 227 -5.43 3.16 8.91
CA HIS A 227 -4.03 3.15 8.51
C HIS A 227 -3.90 3.11 6.99
N LEU A 228 -2.79 3.59 6.47
CA LEU A 228 -2.43 3.49 5.06
C LEU A 228 -1.96 2.08 4.73
N GLN A 229 -2.39 1.54 3.61
CA GLN A 229 -1.90 0.26 3.11
C GLN A 229 -0.50 0.43 2.52
N SER A 230 0.45 -0.42 2.94
CA SER A 230 1.88 -0.21 2.73
C SER A 230 2.44 -0.62 1.37
N TYR A 231 1.59 -1.04 0.41
CA TYR A 231 2.10 -1.43 -0.91
C TYR A 231 2.63 -0.25 -1.74
N LEU A 232 2.16 0.97 -1.45
CA LEU A 232 2.64 2.21 -2.07
C LEU A 232 2.35 3.40 -1.13
N LEU A 233 3.42 3.97 -0.57
CA LEU A 233 3.39 5.06 0.39
C LEU A 233 4.41 6.13 0.02
N LEU A 234 4.04 7.40 0.17
CA LEU A 234 4.93 8.55 0.07
C LEU A 234 4.99 9.28 1.42
N ALA A 235 6.17 9.41 2.00
CA ALA A 235 6.45 10.41 3.02
C ALA A 235 7.04 11.64 2.32
N ALA A 236 6.33 12.76 2.36
CA ALA A 236 6.71 14.02 1.74
C ALA A 236 7.03 15.08 2.79
N GLY A 237 8.14 15.77 2.64
CA GLY A 237 8.62 16.78 3.59
C GLY A 237 9.50 16.21 4.70
N GLU A 238 10.32 17.07 5.28
CA GLU A 238 11.37 16.69 6.22
C GLU A 238 10.83 15.97 7.46
N ARG A 239 9.76 16.48 8.05
CA ARG A 239 9.18 15.89 9.27
C ARG A 239 8.55 14.53 9.00
N ALA A 240 7.87 14.37 7.86
CA ALA A 240 7.24 13.12 7.46
C ALA A 240 8.31 12.05 7.17
N VAL A 241 9.37 12.40 6.43
CA VAL A 241 10.50 11.51 6.17
C VAL A 241 11.20 11.13 7.45
N ALA A 242 11.44 12.08 8.37
CA ALA A 242 12.06 11.79 9.68
C ALA A 242 11.19 10.83 10.52
N SER A 243 9.87 10.98 10.49
CA SER A 243 8.95 10.05 11.16
C SER A 243 9.02 8.64 10.55
N ALA A 244 8.96 8.55 9.21
CA ALA A 244 9.12 7.28 8.49
C ALA A 244 10.48 6.63 8.78
N ALA A 245 11.55 7.41 8.76
CA ALA A 245 12.92 6.95 9.08
C ALA A 245 13.02 6.35 10.48
N ARG A 246 12.50 7.03 11.50
CA ARG A 246 12.49 6.51 12.89
C ARG A 246 11.72 5.20 12.98
N HIS A 247 10.60 5.07 12.25
CA HIS A 247 9.82 3.86 12.22
C HIS A 247 10.59 2.71 11.54
N LEU A 248 11.13 2.95 10.34
CA LEU A 248 11.87 1.96 9.58
C LEU A 248 13.11 1.49 10.34
N LEU A 249 13.96 2.42 10.81
CA LEU A 249 15.20 2.07 11.52
C LEU A 249 14.94 1.36 12.85
N GLY A 250 13.82 1.65 13.50
CA GLY A 250 13.37 0.96 14.72
C GLY A 250 12.69 -0.39 14.49
N PHE A 251 12.37 -0.75 13.24
CA PHE A 251 11.67 -1.98 12.93
C PHE A 251 12.53 -3.22 13.22
N ARG A 252 11.95 -4.18 13.96
CA ARG A 252 12.59 -5.46 14.27
C ARG A 252 11.98 -6.55 13.39
N ASP A 253 12.84 -7.34 12.77
CA ASP A 253 12.42 -8.45 11.93
C ASP A 253 11.53 -9.42 12.69
N SER A 254 10.54 -9.97 12.00
CA SER A 254 9.68 -11.03 12.50
C SER A 254 9.36 -12.02 11.39
N ARG A 255 9.10 -13.26 11.75
CA ARG A 255 8.62 -14.31 10.85
C ARG A 255 7.11 -14.30 10.69
N SER A 256 6.38 -13.76 11.65
CA SER A 256 4.93 -13.65 11.59
C SER A 256 4.50 -12.53 10.65
N LYS A 257 3.73 -12.89 9.60
CA LYS A 257 3.09 -11.92 8.71
C LYS A 257 2.20 -10.97 9.51
N TRP A 258 1.47 -11.48 10.49
CA TRP A 258 0.58 -10.68 11.33
C TRP A 258 1.36 -9.63 12.13
N ARG A 259 2.47 -10.02 12.79
CA ARG A 259 3.32 -9.08 13.54
C ARG A 259 3.93 -8.01 12.63
N ILE A 260 4.31 -8.39 11.41
CA ILE A 260 4.86 -7.43 10.44
C ILE A 260 3.79 -6.40 10.04
N VAL A 261 2.55 -6.83 9.78
CA VAL A 261 1.44 -5.91 9.50
C VAL A 261 1.17 -4.99 10.70
N GLN A 262 1.10 -5.54 11.93
CA GLN A 262 0.84 -4.74 13.14
C GLN A 262 1.96 -3.75 13.45
N LYS A 263 3.21 -4.21 13.44
CA LYS A 263 4.37 -3.41 13.83
C LYS A 263 4.98 -2.60 12.67
N GLY A 264 4.70 -2.99 11.45
CA GLY A 264 5.10 -2.29 10.24
C GLY A 264 4.00 -1.35 9.75
N GLU A 265 3.02 -1.87 9.02
CA GLU A 265 2.00 -1.10 8.30
C GLU A 265 1.13 -0.24 9.23
N ILE A 266 0.48 -0.87 10.21
CA ILE A 266 -0.44 -0.16 11.11
C ILE A 266 0.33 0.80 12.03
N ALA A 267 1.47 0.36 12.56
CA ALA A 267 2.26 1.18 13.45
C ALA A 267 2.94 2.35 12.74
N LEU A 268 3.26 2.26 11.44
CA LEU A 268 3.80 3.37 10.65
C LEU A 268 2.82 4.55 10.63
N SER A 269 1.55 4.30 10.27
CA SER A 269 0.52 5.35 10.27
C SER A 269 0.26 5.90 11.67
N ALA A 270 0.18 5.01 12.68
CA ALA A 270 -0.02 5.42 14.07
C ALA A 270 1.15 6.29 14.59
N ARG A 271 2.37 5.97 14.20
CA ARG A 271 3.56 6.76 14.52
C ARG A 271 3.52 8.13 13.87
N ALA A 272 3.23 8.18 12.57
CA ALA A 272 3.14 9.44 11.85
C ALA A 272 2.08 10.38 12.47
N ILE A 273 0.91 9.86 12.81
CA ILE A 273 -0.15 10.62 13.51
C ILE A 273 0.35 11.12 14.88
N ALA A 274 1.01 10.26 15.66
CA ALA A 274 1.56 10.64 16.97
C ALA A 274 2.67 11.71 16.88
N ASP A 275 3.41 11.71 15.77
CA ASP A 275 4.43 12.74 15.47
C ASP A 275 3.80 14.04 14.88
N GLY A 276 2.47 14.13 14.80
CA GLY A 276 1.73 15.27 14.24
C GLY A 276 1.86 15.41 12.73
N ILE A 277 2.12 14.30 12.02
CA ILE A 277 2.19 14.27 10.56
C ILE A 277 0.80 14.00 9.98
N CYS A 278 0.39 14.81 9.00
CA CYS A 278 -0.84 14.58 8.24
C CYS A 278 -0.74 13.24 7.51
N CYS A 279 -1.73 12.36 7.70
CA CYS A 279 -1.82 11.09 6.98
C CYS A 279 -3.08 11.07 6.13
N GLY A 280 -2.96 10.64 4.86
CA GLY A 280 -4.11 10.61 3.96
C GLY A 280 -3.97 9.64 2.80
N ALA A 281 -5.10 9.30 2.19
CA ALA A 281 -5.17 8.41 1.04
C ALA A 281 -5.87 9.10 -0.15
N VAL A 282 -5.49 8.73 -1.37
CA VAL A 282 -6.14 9.21 -2.59
C VAL A 282 -7.50 8.52 -2.79
N PHE A 283 -7.57 7.24 -2.47
CA PHE A 283 -8.79 6.44 -2.51
C PHE A 283 -9.20 6.11 -1.08
N ASP A 284 -9.86 7.07 -0.44
CA ASP A 284 -10.29 6.94 0.95
C ASP A 284 -11.36 5.84 1.11
N TYR A 285 -11.51 5.34 2.34
CA TYR A 285 -12.42 4.26 2.63
C TYR A 285 -13.88 4.61 2.36
N ALA A 286 -14.28 5.82 2.70
CA ALA A 286 -15.67 6.28 2.53
C ALA A 286 -16.02 6.41 1.03
N ALA A 287 -15.13 6.98 0.21
CA ALA A 287 -15.31 7.03 -1.24
C ALA A 287 -15.36 5.63 -1.85
N SER A 288 -14.49 4.73 -1.41
CA SER A 288 -14.48 3.33 -1.85
C SER A 288 -15.80 2.61 -1.54
N CYS A 289 -16.38 2.86 -0.36
CA CYS A 289 -17.68 2.30 0.03
C CYS A 289 -18.84 2.92 -0.74
N ARG A 290 -18.81 4.23 -1.02
CA ARG A 290 -19.84 4.88 -1.84
C ARG A 290 -19.86 4.38 -3.28
N ALA A 291 -18.72 3.95 -3.80
CA ALA A 291 -18.60 3.41 -5.15
C ALA A 291 -19.07 1.94 -5.29
N ILE A 292 -19.62 1.33 -4.25
CA ILE A 292 -20.14 -0.04 -4.30
C ILE A 292 -21.34 -0.10 -5.26
N ASP A 293 -21.14 -0.77 -6.40
CA ASP A 293 -22.16 -1.03 -7.40
C ASP A 293 -23.03 -2.27 -7.05
N PRO A 294 -24.16 -2.49 -7.74
CA PRO A 294 -25.05 -3.62 -7.47
C PRO A 294 -24.37 -4.99 -7.61
N LEU A 295 -23.44 -5.13 -8.55
CA LEU A 295 -22.69 -6.38 -8.75
C LEU A 295 -21.75 -6.64 -7.60
N THR A 296 -20.93 -5.65 -7.22
CA THR A 296 -20.07 -5.73 -6.04
C THR A 296 -20.89 -6.02 -4.78
N ARG A 297 -22.02 -5.35 -4.60
CA ARG A 297 -22.92 -5.61 -3.47
C ARG A 297 -23.40 -7.07 -3.43
N ARG A 298 -23.74 -7.65 -4.57
CA ARG A 298 -24.13 -9.06 -4.68
C ARG A 298 -22.97 -9.99 -4.35
N GLU A 299 -21.77 -9.73 -4.85
CA GLU A 299 -20.56 -10.51 -4.56
C GLU A 299 -20.20 -10.47 -3.05
N LEU A 300 -20.39 -9.33 -2.42
CA LEU A 300 -20.14 -9.13 -1.00
C LEU A 300 -21.17 -9.90 -0.13
N GLY A 301 -22.41 -10.04 -0.59
CA GLY A 301 -23.48 -10.73 0.10
C GLY A 301 -23.78 -10.17 1.49
N SER A 302 -24.45 -10.95 2.35
CA SER A 302 -24.80 -10.56 3.73
C SER A 302 -23.59 -10.35 4.67
N ARG A 303 -22.37 -10.52 4.17
CA ARG A 303 -21.14 -10.31 4.95
C ARG A 303 -20.89 -8.85 5.32
N PHE A 304 -21.64 -7.92 4.74
CA PHE A 304 -21.33 -6.48 4.79
C PHE A 304 -22.36 -5.63 5.49
N VAL A 305 -23.58 -6.08 5.59
CA VAL A 305 -24.66 -5.35 6.23
C VAL A 305 -25.26 -6.27 7.27
N GLU A 306 -25.05 -5.96 8.51
CA GLU A 306 -25.85 -6.54 9.58
C GLU A 306 -27.22 -5.88 9.46
N GLU A 307 -28.19 -6.61 8.87
CA GLU A 307 -29.55 -6.13 8.67
C GLU A 307 -30.11 -5.63 10.01
N GLY A 308 -30.58 -4.40 10.00
CA GLY A 308 -31.18 -3.75 11.17
C GLY A 308 -30.25 -2.92 12.06
N THR A 309 -28.92 -3.04 11.97
CA THR A 309 -27.99 -2.28 12.82
C THR A 309 -27.25 -1.15 12.09
N GLY A 310 -27.30 -1.12 10.77
CA GLY A 310 -26.53 -0.18 9.95
C GLY A 310 -25.01 -0.31 10.10
N ARG A 311 -24.52 -1.36 10.76
CA ARG A 311 -23.10 -1.62 10.94
C ARG A 311 -22.53 -2.28 9.69
N HIS A 312 -21.53 -1.65 9.13
CA HIS A 312 -20.74 -2.23 8.04
C HIS A 312 -19.52 -2.93 8.63
N TRP A 313 -19.28 -4.15 8.16
CA TRP A 313 -18.03 -4.84 8.46
C TRP A 313 -16.88 -4.11 7.76
N PRO A 314 -15.71 -3.92 8.42
CA PRO A 314 -14.58 -3.27 7.75
C PRO A 314 -14.10 -4.11 6.58
N LEU A 315 -14.18 -3.51 5.41
CA LEU A 315 -13.72 -4.07 4.16
C LEU A 315 -12.23 -3.76 3.95
N ASN A 316 -11.52 -4.67 3.33
CA ASN A 316 -10.23 -4.33 2.73
C ASN A 316 -10.49 -3.78 1.32
N PRO A 317 -10.27 -2.48 1.05
CA PRO A 317 -10.63 -1.89 -0.23
C PRO A 317 -10.00 -2.61 -1.42
N THR A 318 -8.72 -2.92 -1.37
CA THR A 318 -7.99 -3.55 -2.48
C THR A 318 -8.39 -5.02 -2.75
N ILE A 319 -9.10 -5.65 -1.83
CA ILE A 319 -9.57 -7.04 -1.97
C ILE A 319 -11.09 -7.09 -2.19
N HIS A 320 -11.84 -6.39 -1.33
CA HIS A 320 -13.29 -6.51 -1.33
C HIS A 320 -13.95 -5.49 -2.26
N LEU A 321 -13.31 -4.34 -2.47
CA LEU A 321 -13.81 -3.23 -3.29
C LEU A 321 -12.93 -2.99 -4.52
N TRP A 322 -12.16 -4.00 -4.95
CA TRP A 322 -11.22 -3.86 -6.06
C TRP A 322 -11.90 -3.40 -7.36
N ARG A 323 -13.10 -3.95 -7.65
CA ARG A 323 -13.85 -3.61 -8.87
C ARG A 323 -14.28 -2.14 -8.89
N PRO A 324 -15.04 -1.60 -7.91
CA PRO A 324 -15.38 -0.19 -7.90
C PRO A 324 -14.14 0.72 -7.81
N LEU A 325 -13.09 0.32 -7.11
CA LEU A 325 -11.84 1.07 -7.11
C LEU A 325 -11.27 1.23 -8.53
N VAL A 326 -11.15 0.14 -9.29
CA VAL A 326 -10.55 0.17 -10.64
C VAL A 326 -11.52 0.77 -11.66
N ALA A 327 -12.79 0.33 -11.67
CA ALA A 327 -13.75 0.68 -12.70
C ALA A 327 -14.33 2.09 -12.55
N GLN A 328 -14.58 2.54 -11.31
CA GLN A 328 -15.29 3.80 -11.05
C GLN A 328 -14.38 4.90 -10.53
N LEU A 329 -13.43 4.55 -9.62
CA LEU A 329 -12.55 5.54 -9.00
C LEU A 329 -11.23 5.71 -9.74
N GLY A 330 -10.92 4.89 -10.74
CA GLY A 330 -9.69 5.00 -11.52
C GLY A 330 -8.44 4.51 -10.79
N PHE A 331 -8.59 3.66 -9.77
CA PHE A 331 -7.47 3.05 -9.07
C PHE A 331 -6.56 2.28 -10.04
N PRO A 332 -5.25 2.56 -10.06
CA PRO A 332 -4.36 2.08 -11.13
C PRO A 332 -3.79 0.68 -10.88
N TYR A 333 -4.23 -0.04 -9.87
CA TYR A 333 -3.64 -1.33 -9.52
C TYR A 333 -4.66 -2.40 -9.21
N LEU A 334 -4.24 -3.65 -9.36
CA LEU A 334 -4.93 -4.84 -8.84
C LEU A 334 -4.07 -5.47 -7.74
N LYS A 335 -4.67 -5.91 -6.65
CA LYS A 335 -3.92 -6.61 -5.60
C LYS A 335 -3.58 -8.01 -6.08
N ARG A 336 -2.28 -8.41 -6.03
CA ARG A 336 -1.81 -9.73 -6.44
C ARG A 336 -2.57 -10.86 -5.72
N ASP A 337 -2.82 -10.70 -4.42
CA ASP A 337 -3.54 -11.71 -3.63
C ASP A 337 -4.97 -11.94 -4.13
N LEU A 338 -5.60 -10.97 -4.80
CA LEU A 338 -6.91 -11.11 -5.43
C LEU A 338 -6.89 -12.15 -6.53
N LEU A 339 -5.90 -12.11 -7.42
CA LEU A 339 -5.78 -13.03 -8.56
C LEU A 339 -5.19 -14.38 -8.16
N ARG A 340 -4.44 -14.44 -7.06
CA ARG A 340 -3.87 -15.68 -6.52
C ARG A 340 -4.89 -16.55 -5.80
N ALA A 341 -5.89 -15.97 -5.17
CA ALA A 341 -6.89 -16.69 -4.40
C ALA A 341 -8.02 -17.30 -5.26
N MET A 342 -8.08 -16.97 -6.55
CA MET A 342 -9.13 -17.37 -7.47
C MET A 342 -8.55 -17.82 -8.82
N PRO A 343 -7.93 -19.02 -8.89
CA PRO A 343 -7.31 -19.50 -10.12
C PRO A 343 -8.33 -19.87 -11.22
N ASP A 344 -9.60 -20.08 -10.89
CA ASP A 344 -10.60 -20.51 -11.85
C ASP A 344 -11.18 -19.35 -12.66
N ALA A 345 -11.12 -19.47 -13.98
CA ALA A 345 -11.52 -18.47 -14.97
C ALA A 345 -13.01 -18.09 -14.97
N THR A 346 -13.81 -18.65 -14.09
CA THR A 346 -15.28 -18.46 -14.01
C THR A 346 -15.72 -17.58 -12.83
N GLY A 347 -14.79 -17.21 -11.93
CA GLY A 347 -15.09 -16.38 -10.77
C GLY A 347 -14.96 -14.85 -11.04
N PRO A 348 -15.23 -14.01 -10.03
CA PRO A 348 -15.06 -12.56 -10.11
C PRO A 348 -13.66 -12.11 -10.54
N SER A 349 -12.66 -12.98 -10.39
CA SER A 349 -11.27 -12.74 -10.80
C SER A 349 -11.09 -12.65 -12.33
N ALA A 350 -11.89 -13.33 -13.14
CA ALA A 350 -11.84 -13.21 -14.60
C ALA A 350 -12.30 -11.83 -15.10
N ALA A 351 -13.09 -11.12 -14.30
CA ALA A 351 -13.67 -9.83 -14.63
C ALA A 351 -12.68 -8.65 -14.58
N TRP A 352 -11.40 -8.89 -14.24
CA TRP A 352 -10.40 -7.81 -14.25
C TRP A 352 -9.89 -7.49 -15.67
N ARG A 353 -9.85 -8.48 -16.58
CA ARG A 353 -9.31 -8.30 -17.94
C ARG A 353 -10.00 -7.19 -18.73
N PRO A 354 -11.34 -7.08 -18.75
CA PRO A 354 -12.03 -5.99 -19.44
C PRO A 354 -11.78 -4.60 -18.85
N LEU A 355 -11.23 -4.51 -17.63
CA LEU A 355 -10.93 -3.25 -16.94
C LEU A 355 -9.52 -2.72 -17.21
N VAL A 356 -8.70 -3.49 -17.94
CA VAL A 356 -7.31 -3.12 -18.25
C VAL A 356 -7.06 -3.27 -19.75
N GLY A 357 -6.13 -2.48 -20.30
CA GLY A 357 -5.73 -2.63 -21.70
C GLY A 357 -4.95 -3.92 -21.95
N ASP A 358 -4.95 -4.41 -23.19
CA ASP A 358 -4.34 -5.70 -23.56
C ASP A 358 -2.83 -5.76 -23.21
N GLY A 359 -2.10 -4.67 -23.42
CA GLY A 359 -0.66 -4.58 -23.09
C GLY A 359 -0.42 -4.72 -21.59
N ASP A 360 -1.23 -4.07 -20.76
CA ASP A 360 -1.15 -4.17 -19.30
C ASP A 360 -1.56 -5.57 -18.82
N ALA A 361 -2.59 -6.15 -19.44
CA ALA A 361 -3.02 -7.50 -19.15
C ALA A 361 -1.92 -8.53 -19.44
N ALA A 362 -1.19 -8.37 -20.54
CA ALA A 362 -0.05 -9.23 -20.87
C ALA A 362 1.06 -9.15 -19.82
N LEU A 363 1.42 -7.94 -19.36
CA LEU A 363 2.41 -7.73 -18.31
C LEU A 363 1.98 -8.33 -16.97
N ILE A 364 0.69 -8.22 -16.62
CA ILE A 364 0.13 -8.82 -15.42
C ILE A 364 0.22 -10.34 -15.48
N VAL A 365 -0.20 -10.95 -16.60
CA VAL A 365 -0.15 -12.41 -16.78
C VAL A 365 1.28 -12.92 -16.73
N ASP A 366 2.25 -12.24 -17.36
CA ASP A 366 3.66 -12.61 -17.28
C ASP A 366 4.18 -12.54 -15.84
N HIS A 367 3.85 -11.47 -15.11
CA HIS A 367 4.21 -11.35 -13.68
C HIS A 367 3.62 -12.49 -12.84
N LEU A 368 2.34 -12.81 -13.01
CA LEU A 368 1.68 -13.90 -12.29
C LEU A 368 2.33 -15.26 -12.59
N ARG A 369 2.74 -15.51 -13.84
CA ARG A 369 3.47 -16.70 -14.23
C ARG A 369 4.81 -16.81 -13.50
N ILE A 370 5.58 -15.73 -13.43
CA ILE A 370 6.84 -15.65 -12.67
C ILE A 370 6.58 -15.91 -11.18
N MET A 371 5.46 -15.45 -10.65
CA MET A 371 5.06 -15.68 -9.26
C MET A 371 4.52 -17.09 -8.98
N GLY A 372 4.47 -17.97 -9.98
CA GLY A 372 3.95 -19.34 -9.84
C GLY A 372 2.44 -19.41 -9.65
N VAL A 373 1.72 -18.37 -10.03
CA VAL A 373 0.25 -18.37 -10.09
C VAL A 373 -0.14 -18.94 -11.45
N ARG A 374 -0.78 -20.10 -11.45
CA ARG A 374 -1.29 -20.78 -12.67
C ARG A 374 -2.75 -20.45 -12.92
#